data_2a988c69938d7a971b26e87cf1ec971b
#
_entry.id   2a988c69938d7a971b26e87cf1ec971b
#
_cell.length_a   1.000
_cell.length_b   1.000
_cell.length_c   1.000
_cell.angle_alpha   90.00
_cell.angle_beta   90.00
_cell.angle_gamma   90.00
#
_symmetry.space_group_name_H-M   'P 1'
#
loop_
_entity.id
_entity.type
_entity.pdbx_description
1 polymer ?
#
loop_
_entity_poly.entity_id
_entity_poly.type
_entity_poly.pdbx_seq_one_letter_code
_entity_poly.pdbx_strand_id
1 'polypeptide(L)'
;SDTKLARHATVSALLQVGAYAALLLDAGAPVAPTVRLVLGDGATRDDPLGEVLPVYRSRRARLDGILADHRADEAPAAWGDERWLACGSCATCVAEVEAARDLLLVAGMRRPTRRRLHEAGVRTIDDLASSTGPVADVRAQSLDRLRAQARLQLVQEADPTGAVHHEVTDVAALSRLPAPSTGDIFFDFEGDPLWQEPGSGIWGLEYLFGMIEVDSGEERFRAFWAHDRREEKQALVSFVDHVNARLATWPDLHVYHYAPYEPSAFKRLA
;
A
#
# COMPACT_ATOMS: atom_id res chain seq x y z
N SER A 1 5.56 -16.03 23.81
CA SER A 1 4.62 -15.94 22.68
C SER A 1 4.35 -14.48 22.34
N ASP A 2 4.01 -14.23 21.09
CA ASP A 2 3.59 -12.92 20.59
C ASP A 2 2.44 -13.10 19.59
N THR A 3 1.58 -12.07 19.48
CA THR A 3 0.38 -12.10 18.61
C THR A 3 0.57 -11.14 17.45
N LYS A 4 0.21 -11.57 16.24
CA LYS A 4 0.29 -10.78 15.01
C LYS A 4 -1.05 -10.84 14.26
N LEU A 5 -1.52 -9.72 13.76
CA LEU A 5 -2.70 -9.67 12.88
C LEU A 5 -2.44 -10.34 11.52
N ALA A 6 -1.17 -10.42 11.09
CA ALA A 6 -0.80 -11.11 9.84
C ALA A 6 -1.17 -12.59 9.90
N ARG A 7 -1.69 -13.15 8.81
CA ARG A 7 -2.05 -14.58 8.68
C ARG A 7 -0.85 -15.48 8.39
N HIS A 8 0.32 -14.89 8.14
CA HIS A 8 1.56 -15.62 7.87
C HIS A 8 2.69 -15.09 8.75
N ALA A 9 3.51 -16.01 9.25
CA ALA A 9 4.70 -15.64 10.00
C ALA A 9 5.71 -14.95 9.06
N THR A 10 6.23 -13.80 9.50
CA THR A 10 7.27 -13.07 8.79
C THR A 10 8.61 -13.22 9.51
N VAL A 11 9.71 -13.03 8.79
CA VAL A 11 11.06 -13.02 9.38
C VAL A 11 11.16 -11.97 10.48
N SER A 12 10.56 -10.78 10.28
CA SER A 12 10.54 -9.71 11.28
C SER A 12 9.83 -10.13 12.57
N ALA A 13 8.70 -10.86 12.47
CA ALA A 13 7.98 -11.37 13.62
C ALA A 13 8.82 -12.40 14.39
N LEU A 14 9.51 -13.31 13.68
CA LEU A 14 10.41 -14.28 14.31
C LEU A 14 11.61 -13.60 14.98
N LEU A 15 12.23 -12.60 14.35
CA LEU A 15 13.31 -11.83 14.95
C LEU A 15 12.84 -11.06 16.20
N GLN A 16 11.61 -10.58 16.22
CA GLN A 16 11.04 -9.89 17.38
C GLN A 16 10.89 -10.83 18.59
N VAL A 17 10.32 -12.03 18.39
CA VAL A 17 10.22 -13.02 19.50
C VAL A 17 11.60 -13.54 19.91
N GLY A 18 12.54 -13.62 18.97
CA GLY A 18 13.95 -13.89 19.27
C GLY A 18 14.59 -12.82 20.15
N ALA A 19 14.28 -11.54 19.89
CA ALA A 19 14.71 -10.42 20.72
C ALA A 19 14.17 -10.52 22.16
N TYR A 20 12.87 -10.81 22.30
CA TYR A 20 12.27 -11.00 23.63
C TYR A 20 12.91 -12.16 24.39
N ALA A 21 13.14 -13.29 23.72
CA ALA A 21 13.81 -14.43 24.33
C ALA A 21 15.25 -14.10 24.75
N ALA A 22 16.00 -13.37 23.92
CA ALA A 22 17.35 -12.92 24.25
C ALA A 22 17.36 -12.04 25.50
N LEU A 23 16.50 -11.04 25.58
CA LEU A 23 16.35 -10.13 26.71
C LEU A 23 16.02 -10.89 28.02
N LEU A 24 15.11 -11.86 27.94
CA LEU A 24 14.75 -12.69 29.09
C LEU A 24 15.93 -13.55 29.56
N LEU A 25 16.68 -14.18 28.64
CA LEU A 25 17.87 -14.96 28.94
C LEU A 25 18.96 -14.10 29.59
N ASP A 26 19.20 -12.89 29.05
CA ASP A 26 20.18 -11.95 29.57
C ASP A 26 19.79 -11.43 30.96
N ALA A 27 18.50 -11.39 31.27
CA ALA A 27 17.97 -11.09 32.60
C ALA A 27 17.95 -12.31 33.56
N GLY A 28 18.45 -13.48 33.13
CA GLY A 28 18.45 -14.70 33.92
C GLY A 28 17.10 -15.38 34.09
N ALA A 29 16.09 -14.96 33.30
CA ALA A 29 14.76 -15.56 33.34
C ALA A 29 14.70 -16.88 32.55
N PRO A 30 13.94 -17.90 33.00
CA PRO A 30 13.78 -19.14 32.27
C PRO A 30 12.98 -18.89 30.98
N VAL A 31 13.49 -19.44 29.88
CA VAL A 31 12.85 -19.33 28.57
C VAL A 31 12.54 -20.73 28.03
N ALA A 32 11.35 -20.92 27.44
CA ALA A 32 10.97 -22.18 26.82
C ALA A 32 11.88 -22.48 25.60
N PRO A 33 12.05 -23.78 25.23
CA PRO A 33 12.87 -24.17 24.09
C PRO A 33 12.29 -23.76 22.74
N THR A 34 11.05 -23.28 22.71
CA THR A 34 10.36 -22.80 21.51
C THR A 34 9.83 -21.39 21.68
N VAL A 35 9.76 -20.64 20.60
CA VAL A 35 9.03 -19.37 20.50
C VAL A 35 7.72 -19.61 19.77
N ARG A 36 6.66 -18.90 20.17
CA ARG A 36 5.33 -19.05 19.59
C ARG A 36 4.83 -17.74 19.01
N LEU A 37 4.35 -17.79 17.76
CA LEU A 37 3.54 -16.74 17.15
C LEU A 37 2.09 -17.21 17.11
N VAL A 38 1.17 -16.34 17.53
CA VAL A 38 -0.28 -16.49 17.33
C VAL A 38 -0.64 -15.55 16.17
N LEU A 39 -1.15 -16.10 15.09
CA LEU A 39 -1.45 -15.36 13.86
C LEU A 39 -2.87 -14.80 13.87
N GLY A 40 -3.18 -13.88 12.97
CA GLY A 40 -4.46 -13.21 12.88
C GLY A 40 -5.65 -14.13 12.56
N ASP A 41 -5.37 -15.31 12.00
CA ASP A 41 -6.36 -16.37 11.76
C ASP A 41 -6.54 -17.34 12.95
N GLY A 42 -5.91 -17.03 14.10
CA GLY A 42 -5.92 -17.90 15.27
C GLY A 42 -4.95 -19.08 15.18
N ALA A 43 -4.28 -19.29 14.03
CA ALA A 43 -3.27 -20.33 13.91
C ALA A 43 -2.05 -20.00 14.78
N THR A 44 -1.42 -21.06 15.30
CA THR A 44 -0.17 -20.93 16.07
C THR A 44 0.97 -21.53 15.29
N ARG A 45 2.13 -20.86 15.34
CA ARG A 45 3.38 -21.36 14.82
C ARG A 45 4.42 -21.40 15.91
N ASP A 46 5.01 -22.58 16.13
CA ASP A 46 6.09 -22.82 17.07
C ASP A 46 7.39 -23.00 16.28
N ASP A 47 8.41 -22.22 16.62
CA ASP A 47 9.76 -22.33 16.04
C ASP A 47 10.77 -22.65 17.16
N PRO A 48 11.76 -23.54 16.93
CA PRO A 48 12.79 -23.85 17.91
C PRO A 48 13.61 -22.59 18.25
N LEU A 49 13.74 -22.27 19.53
CA LEU A 49 14.54 -21.12 19.98
C LEU A 49 15.99 -21.24 19.52
N GLY A 50 16.52 -22.46 19.47
CA GLY A 50 17.89 -22.73 18.99
C GLY A 50 18.12 -22.36 17.53
N GLU A 51 17.08 -22.24 16.70
CA GLU A 51 17.17 -21.80 15.30
C GLU A 51 16.97 -20.27 15.18
N VAL A 52 16.06 -19.71 15.96
CA VAL A 52 15.70 -18.28 15.89
C VAL A 52 16.76 -17.40 16.55
N LEU A 53 17.23 -17.80 17.73
CA LEU A 53 18.13 -16.98 18.56
C LEU A 53 19.48 -16.67 17.92
N PRO A 54 20.19 -17.64 17.28
CA PRO A 54 21.45 -17.34 16.59
C PRO A 54 21.29 -16.32 15.47
N VAL A 55 20.19 -16.42 14.69
CA VAL A 55 19.91 -15.46 13.61
C VAL A 55 19.66 -14.08 14.18
N TYR A 56 18.85 -13.97 15.22
CA TYR A 56 18.63 -12.70 15.92
C TYR A 56 19.96 -12.12 16.44
N ARG A 57 20.75 -12.89 17.16
CA ARG A 57 22.03 -12.45 17.73
C ARG A 57 23.01 -11.95 16.66
N SER A 58 23.10 -12.64 15.53
CA SER A 58 23.93 -12.21 14.40
C SER A 58 23.45 -10.86 13.84
N ARG A 59 22.15 -10.67 13.67
CA ARG A 59 21.57 -9.39 13.20
C ARG A 59 21.76 -8.27 14.23
N ARG A 60 21.62 -8.59 15.51
CA ARG A 60 21.83 -7.65 16.60
C ARG A 60 23.27 -7.20 16.69
N ALA A 61 24.22 -8.13 16.65
CA ALA A 61 25.65 -7.81 16.67
C ALA A 61 26.06 -6.89 15.51
N ARG A 62 25.49 -7.13 14.31
CA ARG A 62 25.70 -6.24 13.17
C ARG A 62 25.16 -4.83 13.42
N LEU A 63 23.96 -4.71 14.00
CA LEU A 63 23.37 -3.41 14.36
C LEU A 63 24.22 -2.70 15.42
N ASP A 64 24.67 -3.43 16.45
CA ASP A 64 25.49 -2.86 17.52
C ASP A 64 26.85 -2.36 16.98
N GLY A 65 27.47 -3.08 16.02
CA GLY A 65 28.66 -2.61 15.31
C GLY A 65 28.43 -1.31 14.56
N ILE A 66 27.33 -1.25 13.79
CA ILE A 66 26.92 -0.04 13.06
C ILE A 66 26.73 1.16 14.01
N LEU A 67 26.06 0.92 15.15
CA LEU A 67 25.81 1.98 16.15
C LEU A 67 27.12 2.40 16.84
N ALA A 68 28.04 1.46 17.08
CA ALA A 68 29.34 1.76 17.66
C ALA A 68 30.20 2.63 16.72
N ASP A 69 30.26 2.25 15.44
CA ASP A 69 30.97 3.04 14.40
C ASP A 69 30.37 4.45 14.29
N HIS A 70 29.06 4.56 14.22
CA HIS A 70 28.38 5.85 14.15
C HIS A 70 28.64 6.74 15.36
N ARG A 71 28.74 6.18 16.57
CA ARG A 71 29.06 6.93 17.79
C ARG A 71 30.54 7.32 17.87
N ALA A 72 31.43 6.48 17.34
CA ALA A 72 32.84 6.74 17.30
C ALA A 72 33.22 7.91 16.36
N ASP A 73 32.49 8.02 15.25
CA ASP A 73 32.70 9.09 14.27
C ASP A 73 32.15 10.46 14.72
N GLU A 74 31.41 10.51 15.82
CA GLU A 74 30.74 11.71 16.37
C GLU A 74 29.93 12.52 15.33
N ALA A 75 29.63 11.91 14.18
CA ALA A 75 28.89 12.52 13.08
C ALA A 75 27.67 11.70 12.73
N PRO A 76 26.50 12.33 12.48
CA PRO A 76 25.36 11.63 11.97
C PRO A 76 25.65 11.04 10.58
N ALA A 77 25.02 9.89 10.27
CA ALA A 77 25.07 9.33 8.91
C ALA A 77 24.55 10.39 7.92
N ALA A 78 25.38 10.73 6.94
CA ALA A 78 25.00 11.73 5.95
C ALA A 78 23.96 11.17 4.97
N TRP A 79 23.04 12.02 4.53
CA TRP A 79 22.11 11.67 3.47
C TRP A 79 22.90 11.35 2.17
N GLY A 80 22.54 10.25 1.52
CA GLY A 80 23.25 9.79 0.31
C GLY A 80 24.44 8.88 0.56
N ASP A 81 24.78 8.57 1.82
CA ASP A 81 25.77 7.54 2.14
C ASP A 81 25.23 6.17 1.71
N GLU A 82 25.87 5.56 0.70
CA GLU A 82 25.45 4.30 0.08
C GLU A 82 25.50 3.10 1.02
N ARG A 83 26.18 3.22 2.17
CA ARG A 83 26.20 2.19 3.22
C ARG A 83 24.83 2.01 3.88
N TRP A 84 23.95 3.03 3.81
CA TRP A 84 22.66 3.07 4.50
C TRP A 84 21.51 3.17 3.53
N LEU A 85 20.46 2.41 3.80
CA LEU A 85 19.19 2.53 3.08
C LEU A 85 18.26 3.48 3.84
N ALA A 86 18.03 4.65 3.26
CA ALA A 86 17.01 5.56 3.74
C ALA A 86 15.62 4.90 3.69
N CYS A 87 14.83 5.01 4.77
CA CYS A 87 13.45 4.49 4.76
C CYS A 87 12.52 5.34 3.89
N GLY A 88 12.84 6.63 3.69
CA GLY A 88 12.05 7.57 2.88
C GLY A 88 10.69 7.95 3.48
N SER A 89 10.40 7.54 4.73
CA SER A 89 9.08 7.72 5.34
C SER A 89 9.11 8.15 6.82
N CYS A 90 10.26 8.10 7.50
CA CYS A 90 10.37 8.64 8.86
C CYS A 90 10.65 10.15 8.80
N ALA A 91 10.38 10.88 9.90
CA ALA A 91 10.55 12.33 9.95
C ALA A 91 11.96 12.80 9.51
N THR A 92 13.00 12.10 9.95
CA THR A 92 14.38 12.39 9.55
C THR A 92 14.58 12.22 8.04
N CYS A 93 14.11 11.08 7.47
CA CYS A 93 14.23 10.86 6.03
C CYS A 93 13.41 11.86 5.22
N VAL A 94 12.23 12.27 5.68
CA VAL A 94 11.39 13.28 4.99
C VAL A 94 12.14 14.60 4.91
N ALA A 95 12.68 15.08 6.03
CA ALA A 95 13.44 16.32 6.06
C ALA A 95 14.66 16.29 5.13
N GLU A 96 15.39 15.18 5.12
CA GLU A 96 16.57 15.02 4.24
C GLU A 96 16.19 14.88 2.77
N VAL A 97 15.08 14.20 2.45
CA VAL A 97 14.55 14.10 1.08
C VAL A 97 14.18 15.48 0.55
N GLU A 98 13.54 16.31 1.37
CA GLU A 98 13.18 17.68 1.01
C GLU A 98 14.42 18.56 0.83
N ALA A 99 15.35 18.55 1.81
CA ALA A 99 16.56 19.35 1.77
C ALA A 99 17.47 19.00 0.60
N ALA A 100 17.60 17.71 0.29
CA ALA A 100 18.41 17.23 -0.84
C ALA A 100 17.67 17.31 -2.21
N ARG A 101 16.40 17.70 -2.24
CA ARG A 101 15.54 17.62 -3.44
C ARG A 101 15.59 16.24 -4.11
N ASP A 102 15.61 15.20 -3.27
CA ASP A 102 15.85 13.82 -3.68
C ASP A 102 14.76 13.31 -4.64
N LEU A 103 15.09 12.32 -5.45
CA LEU A 103 14.16 11.65 -6.36
C LEU A 103 12.95 11.03 -5.66
N LEU A 104 13.02 10.76 -4.35
CA LEU A 104 11.87 10.28 -3.57
C LEU A 104 10.73 11.30 -3.46
N LEU A 105 10.97 12.58 -3.78
CA LEU A 105 9.91 13.59 -3.93
C LEU A 105 8.99 13.29 -5.12
N VAL A 106 9.50 12.60 -6.14
CA VAL A 106 8.73 12.33 -7.35
C VAL A 106 7.67 11.29 -7.09
N ALA A 107 6.39 11.63 -7.26
CA ALA A 107 5.28 10.70 -7.07
C ALA A 107 5.46 9.45 -7.95
N GLY A 108 5.29 8.27 -7.34
CA GLY A 108 5.51 6.99 -8.01
C GLY A 108 6.96 6.51 -8.06
N MET A 109 7.93 7.27 -7.53
CA MET A 109 9.32 6.84 -7.43
C MET A 109 9.45 5.64 -6.50
N ARG A 110 10.18 4.61 -6.97
CA ARG A 110 10.49 3.42 -6.17
C ARG A 110 11.97 3.38 -5.84
N ARG A 111 12.34 2.88 -4.65
CA ARG A 111 13.74 2.79 -4.21
C ARG A 111 14.68 2.08 -5.21
N PRO A 112 14.30 0.95 -5.85
CA PRO A 112 15.16 0.34 -6.87
C PRO A 112 15.38 1.24 -8.08
N THR A 113 14.36 1.99 -8.51
CA THR A 113 14.46 2.93 -9.64
C THR A 113 15.32 4.13 -9.25
N ARG A 114 15.12 4.69 -8.04
CA ARG A 114 15.97 5.75 -7.49
C ARG A 114 17.45 5.37 -7.55
N ARG A 115 17.81 4.15 -7.08
CA ARG A 115 19.20 3.68 -7.10
C ARG A 115 19.78 3.68 -8.52
N ARG A 116 19.05 3.13 -9.50
CA ARG A 116 19.50 3.10 -10.91
C ARG A 116 19.68 4.51 -11.50
N LEU A 117 18.80 5.43 -11.14
CA LEU A 117 18.92 6.82 -11.53
C LEU A 117 20.15 7.48 -10.90
N HIS A 118 20.42 7.22 -9.61
CA HIS A 118 21.64 7.68 -8.94
C HIS A 118 22.91 7.13 -9.59
N GLU A 119 22.93 5.83 -9.94
CA GLU A 119 24.04 5.19 -10.67
C GLU A 119 24.25 5.84 -12.05
N ALA A 120 23.18 6.35 -12.67
CA ALA A 120 23.23 7.12 -13.93
C ALA A 120 23.50 8.62 -13.75
N GLY A 121 23.78 9.09 -12.52
CA GLY A 121 24.09 10.50 -12.23
C GLY A 121 22.88 11.41 -12.05
N VAL A 122 21.65 10.88 -12.09
CA VAL A 122 20.40 11.62 -11.84
C VAL A 122 20.05 11.49 -10.37
N ARG A 123 20.16 12.56 -9.59
CA ARG A 123 20.06 12.49 -8.13
C ARG A 123 18.91 13.27 -7.53
N THR A 124 18.46 14.33 -8.20
CA THR A 124 17.41 15.23 -7.72
C THR A 124 16.19 15.20 -8.62
N ILE A 125 15.07 15.74 -8.14
CA ILE A 125 13.88 15.96 -8.96
C ILE A 125 14.18 16.87 -10.15
N ASP A 126 15.03 17.88 -9.97
CA ASP A 126 15.44 18.83 -11.00
C ASP A 126 16.28 18.14 -12.08
N ASP A 127 17.23 17.28 -11.68
CA ASP A 127 17.99 16.46 -12.62
C ASP A 127 17.08 15.58 -13.45
N LEU A 128 16.12 14.92 -12.80
CA LEU A 128 15.19 14.01 -13.49
C LEU A 128 14.30 14.77 -14.49
N ALA A 129 13.77 15.90 -14.09
CA ALA A 129 12.90 16.73 -14.94
C ALA A 129 13.61 17.19 -16.23
N SER A 130 14.92 17.48 -16.14
CA SER A 130 15.76 17.92 -17.26
C SER A 130 16.46 16.77 -18.00
N SER A 131 16.50 15.57 -17.43
CA SER A 131 17.23 14.43 -18.00
C SER A 131 16.62 13.94 -19.31
N THR A 132 17.47 13.41 -20.17
CA THR A 132 17.11 12.84 -21.47
C THR A 132 17.79 11.47 -21.66
N GLY A 133 17.36 10.70 -22.65
CA GLY A 133 17.95 9.41 -22.99
C GLY A 133 17.56 8.26 -22.05
N PRO A 134 17.99 7.03 -22.36
CA PRO A 134 17.67 5.85 -21.57
C PRO A 134 18.52 5.77 -20.30
N VAL A 135 17.98 5.07 -19.29
CA VAL A 135 18.70 4.68 -18.07
C VAL A 135 18.71 3.16 -18.00
N ALA A 136 19.90 2.58 -17.75
CA ALA A 136 20.05 1.12 -17.68
C ALA A 136 19.07 0.51 -16.69
N ASP A 137 18.46 -0.62 -17.06
CA ASP A 137 17.49 -1.38 -16.26
C ASP A 137 16.24 -0.60 -15.82
N VAL A 138 15.97 0.56 -16.39
CA VAL A 138 14.71 1.29 -16.21
C VAL A 138 13.91 1.27 -17.51
N ARG A 139 12.66 0.78 -17.45
CA ARG A 139 11.79 0.75 -18.62
C ARG A 139 11.53 2.17 -19.13
N ALA A 140 11.65 2.39 -20.44
CA ALA A 140 11.45 3.69 -21.07
C ALA A 140 10.12 4.35 -20.65
N GLN A 141 9.00 3.63 -20.78
CA GLN A 141 7.68 4.15 -20.40
C GLN A 141 7.61 4.59 -18.93
N SER A 142 8.27 3.86 -18.01
CA SER A 142 8.30 4.23 -16.59
C SER A 142 9.16 5.46 -16.35
N LEU A 143 10.29 5.56 -17.07
CA LEU A 143 11.19 6.69 -17.00
C LEU A 143 10.52 7.98 -17.52
N ASP A 144 9.82 7.87 -18.66
CA ASP A 144 9.10 9.00 -19.26
C ASP A 144 7.99 9.52 -18.35
N ARG A 145 7.24 8.61 -17.69
CA ARG A 145 6.24 8.99 -16.69
C ARG A 145 6.86 9.72 -15.51
N LEU A 146 7.98 9.22 -14.98
CA LEU A 146 8.65 9.83 -13.84
C LEU A 146 9.21 11.21 -14.21
N ARG A 147 9.74 11.39 -15.42
CA ARG A 147 10.18 12.69 -15.95
C ARG A 147 9.04 13.68 -16.11
N ALA A 148 7.92 13.22 -16.68
CA ALA A 148 6.73 14.05 -16.80
C ALA A 148 6.20 14.46 -15.42
N GLN A 149 6.13 13.53 -14.48
CA GLN A 149 5.72 13.79 -13.11
C GLN A 149 6.66 14.78 -12.40
N ALA A 150 7.98 14.64 -12.56
CA ALA A 150 8.95 15.56 -12.00
C ALA A 150 8.76 16.99 -12.55
N ARG A 151 8.62 17.13 -13.87
CA ARG A 151 8.35 18.44 -14.49
C ARG A 151 7.07 19.08 -13.96
N LEU A 152 6.00 18.31 -13.87
CA LEU A 152 4.71 18.79 -13.39
C LEU A 152 4.78 19.25 -11.92
N GLN A 153 5.50 18.49 -11.07
CA GLN A 153 5.71 18.88 -9.68
C GLN A 153 6.54 20.18 -9.55
N LEU A 154 7.57 20.37 -10.39
CA LEU A 154 8.33 21.62 -10.39
C LEU A 154 7.47 22.82 -10.85
N VAL A 155 6.60 22.64 -11.84
CA VAL A 155 5.63 23.67 -12.24
C VAL A 155 4.68 23.99 -11.10
N GLN A 156 4.17 22.97 -10.41
CA GLN A 156 3.30 23.12 -9.23
C GLN A 156 4.01 23.88 -8.10
N GLU A 157 5.27 23.53 -7.83
CA GLU A 157 6.09 24.16 -6.80
C GLU A 157 6.36 25.64 -7.09
N ALA A 158 6.53 25.99 -8.36
CA ALA A 158 6.77 27.36 -8.80
C ALA A 158 5.51 28.23 -8.88
N ASP A 159 4.32 27.66 -8.78
CA ASP A 159 3.05 28.38 -8.88
C ASP A 159 2.62 28.95 -7.51
N PRO A 160 2.67 30.28 -7.34
CA PRO A 160 2.28 30.91 -6.08
C PRO A 160 0.77 30.90 -5.83
N THR A 161 -0.05 30.54 -6.81
CA THR A 161 -1.52 30.51 -6.68
C THR A 161 -2.02 29.29 -5.93
N GLY A 162 -1.19 28.22 -5.82
CA GLY A 162 -1.57 26.95 -5.25
C GLY A 162 -2.55 26.15 -6.13
N ALA A 163 -2.73 26.54 -7.39
CA ALA A 163 -3.54 25.80 -8.34
C ALA A 163 -2.94 24.41 -8.60
N VAL A 164 -3.79 23.39 -8.70
CA VAL A 164 -3.33 22.02 -8.98
C VAL A 164 -3.02 21.89 -10.47
N HIS A 165 -1.74 21.68 -10.78
CA HIS A 165 -1.31 21.39 -12.14
C HIS A 165 -1.48 19.92 -12.47
N HIS A 166 -2.10 19.63 -13.60
CA HIS A 166 -2.33 18.26 -14.08
C HIS A 166 -2.18 18.18 -15.60
N GLU A 167 -1.88 16.99 -16.09
CA GLU A 167 -1.81 16.67 -17.51
C GLU A 167 -2.63 15.42 -17.80
N VAL A 168 -3.51 15.49 -18.78
CA VAL A 168 -4.25 14.33 -19.28
C VAL A 168 -3.36 13.57 -20.25
N THR A 169 -2.81 12.45 -19.84
CA THR A 169 -1.83 11.69 -20.64
C THR A 169 -2.44 10.78 -21.70
N ASP A 170 -3.70 10.44 -21.58
CA ASP A 170 -4.44 9.59 -22.54
C ASP A 170 -5.89 10.07 -22.71
N VAL A 171 -6.07 11.06 -23.57
CA VAL A 171 -7.42 11.56 -23.93
C VAL A 171 -8.25 10.48 -24.63
N ALA A 172 -7.61 9.59 -25.40
CA ALA A 172 -8.31 8.50 -26.08
C ALA A 172 -8.88 7.46 -25.12
N ALA A 173 -8.29 7.32 -23.92
CA ALA A 173 -8.87 6.47 -22.88
C ALA A 173 -10.22 6.99 -22.40
N LEU A 174 -10.39 8.31 -22.27
CA LEU A 174 -11.65 8.94 -21.86
C LEU A 174 -12.74 8.77 -22.93
N SER A 175 -12.37 8.79 -24.21
CA SER A 175 -13.33 8.60 -25.30
C SER A 175 -13.89 7.17 -25.41
N ARG A 176 -13.35 6.22 -24.65
CA ARG A 176 -13.87 4.86 -24.51
C ARG A 176 -14.96 4.73 -23.45
N LEU A 177 -15.13 5.75 -22.62
CA LEU A 177 -16.28 5.79 -21.71
C LEU A 177 -17.55 5.89 -22.54
N PRO A 178 -18.60 5.15 -22.19
CA PRO A 178 -19.89 5.26 -22.86
C PRO A 178 -20.50 6.65 -22.65
N ALA A 179 -21.51 6.99 -23.46
CA ALA A 179 -22.27 8.21 -23.27
C ALA A 179 -22.96 8.17 -21.89
N PRO A 180 -22.95 9.26 -21.10
CA PRO A 180 -23.62 9.30 -19.82
C PRO A 180 -25.11 8.99 -19.94
N SER A 181 -25.65 8.17 -19.04
CA SER A 181 -27.06 7.92 -18.86
C SER A 181 -27.57 8.51 -17.55
N THR A 182 -28.80 8.99 -17.52
CA THR A 182 -29.44 9.41 -16.25
C THR A 182 -29.66 8.24 -15.29
N GLY A 183 -29.55 7.01 -15.80
CA GLY A 183 -29.62 5.79 -15.00
C GLY A 183 -28.31 5.35 -14.36
N ASP A 184 -27.19 5.99 -14.68
CA ASP A 184 -25.87 5.57 -14.25
C ASP A 184 -25.75 5.43 -12.74
N ILE A 185 -24.96 4.44 -12.32
CA ILE A 185 -24.68 4.09 -10.93
C ILE A 185 -23.17 4.14 -10.71
N PHE A 186 -22.71 4.82 -9.66
CA PHE A 186 -21.32 4.83 -9.20
C PHE A 186 -21.25 3.96 -7.95
N PHE A 187 -20.63 2.80 -8.08
CA PHE A 187 -20.68 1.72 -7.10
C PHE A 187 -19.32 1.43 -6.48
N ASP A 188 -19.32 1.14 -5.17
CA ASP A 188 -18.15 0.69 -4.43
C ASP A 188 -18.52 -0.31 -3.34
N PHE A 189 -17.55 -1.20 -2.98
CA PHE A 189 -17.64 -2.10 -1.83
C PHE A 189 -16.82 -1.59 -0.67
N GLU A 190 -17.36 -1.79 0.55
CA GLU A 190 -16.55 -1.75 1.75
C GLU A 190 -16.52 -3.12 2.42
N GLY A 191 -15.33 -3.61 2.70
CA GLY A 191 -15.13 -4.96 3.22
C GLY A 191 -14.23 -5.01 4.46
N ASP A 192 -14.53 -5.93 5.37
CA ASP A 192 -13.64 -6.30 6.48
C ASP A 192 -12.93 -7.62 6.16
N PRO A 193 -11.65 -7.59 5.75
CA PRO A 193 -10.89 -8.80 5.43
C PRO A 193 -10.56 -9.65 6.67
N LEU A 194 -10.74 -9.11 7.87
CA LEU A 194 -10.45 -9.79 9.13
C LEU A 194 -11.71 -10.37 9.78
N TRP A 195 -12.89 -10.06 9.27
CA TRP A 195 -14.11 -10.69 9.73
C TRP A 195 -14.07 -12.20 9.49
N GLN A 196 -14.49 -12.98 10.48
CA GLN A 196 -14.53 -14.43 10.40
C GLN A 196 -15.89 -14.95 10.84
N GLU A 197 -16.48 -15.80 10.02
CA GLU A 197 -17.67 -16.53 10.44
C GLU A 197 -17.28 -17.60 11.49
N PRO A 198 -17.89 -17.58 12.68
CA PRO A 198 -17.53 -18.51 13.75
C PRO A 198 -17.58 -19.97 13.30
N GLY A 199 -16.46 -20.70 13.44
CA GLY A 199 -16.36 -22.13 13.16
C GLY A 199 -16.26 -22.52 11.68
N SER A 200 -16.34 -21.58 10.72
CA SER A 200 -16.29 -21.88 9.28
C SER A 200 -14.88 -21.87 8.68
N GLY A 201 -13.95 -21.13 9.30
CA GLY A 201 -12.64 -20.83 8.70
C GLY A 201 -12.71 -19.89 7.49
N ILE A 202 -13.87 -19.33 7.16
CA ILE A 202 -14.06 -18.39 6.05
C ILE A 202 -13.84 -16.98 6.53
N TRP A 203 -12.97 -16.25 5.82
CA TRP A 203 -12.56 -14.89 6.15
C TRP A 203 -13.07 -13.87 5.14
N GLY A 204 -13.18 -12.61 5.62
CA GLY A 204 -13.60 -11.45 4.85
C GLY A 204 -15.12 -11.35 4.71
N LEU A 205 -15.68 -10.17 4.81
CA LEU A 205 -17.10 -9.85 4.61
C LEU A 205 -17.18 -8.54 3.84
N GLU A 206 -17.94 -8.50 2.75
CA GLU A 206 -18.33 -7.24 2.12
C GLU A 206 -19.53 -6.70 2.90
N TYR A 207 -19.29 -5.76 3.81
CA TYR A 207 -20.31 -5.29 4.73
C TYR A 207 -21.15 -4.13 4.20
N LEU A 208 -20.68 -3.45 3.12
CA LEU A 208 -21.41 -2.35 2.50
C LEU A 208 -21.33 -2.45 0.98
N PHE A 209 -22.48 -2.47 0.35
CA PHE A 209 -22.69 -2.26 -1.09
C PHE A 209 -23.18 -0.83 -1.24
N GLY A 210 -22.26 0.11 -1.45
CA GLY A 210 -22.53 1.53 -1.54
C GLY A 210 -22.64 2.02 -2.98
N MET A 211 -23.57 2.92 -3.26
CA MET A 211 -23.69 3.52 -4.57
C MET A 211 -24.21 4.94 -4.52
N ILE A 212 -23.78 5.73 -5.51
CA ILE A 212 -24.37 7.03 -5.81
C ILE A 212 -25.14 6.91 -7.12
N GLU A 213 -26.35 7.44 -7.12
CA GLU A 213 -27.25 7.55 -8.26
C GLU A 213 -27.59 9.01 -8.47
N VAL A 214 -27.84 9.39 -9.72
CA VAL A 214 -28.35 10.71 -10.04
C VAL A 214 -29.83 10.58 -10.37
N ASP A 215 -30.68 11.22 -9.55
CA ASP A 215 -32.13 11.26 -9.75
C ASP A 215 -32.57 12.71 -9.94
N SER A 216 -33.14 13.03 -11.12
CA SER A 216 -33.61 14.38 -11.41
C SER A 216 -32.55 15.49 -11.22
N GLY A 217 -31.27 15.14 -11.38
CA GLY A 217 -30.13 16.06 -11.18
C GLY A 217 -29.63 16.16 -9.75
N GLU A 218 -30.18 15.39 -8.82
CA GLU A 218 -29.71 15.30 -7.43
C GLU A 218 -28.98 13.98 -7.19
N GLU A 219 -27.83 14.04 -6.52
CA GLU A 219 -27.07 12.88 -6.11
C GLU A 219 -27.73 12.22 -4.89
N ARG A 220 -27.95 10.92 -4.96
CA ARG A 220 -28.54 10.14 -3.88
C ARG A 220 -27.61 8.97 -3.54
N PHE A 221 -27.19 8.90 -2.29
CA PHE A 221 -26.51 7.73 -1.76
C PHE A 221 -27.52 6.64 -1.40
N ARG A 222 -27.23 5.42 -1.87
CA ARG A 222 -27.96 4.19 -1.51
C ARG A 222 -26.97 3.16 -0.96
N ALA A 223 -27.39 2.42 0.06
CA ALA A 223 -26.57 1.42 0.72
C ALA A 223 -27.36 0.15 1.01
N PHE A 224 -26.72 -1.01 0.78
CA PHE A 224 -27.15 -2.29 1.32
C PHE A 224 -26.08 -2.77 2.29
N TRP A 225 -26.46 -2.93 3.55
CA TRP A 225 -25.58 -3.33 4.64
C TRP A 225 -25.65 -4.84 4.88
N ALA A 226 -24.53 -5.41 5.31
CA ALA A 226 -24.43 -6.81 5.71
C ALA A 226 -23.55 -6.93 6.96
N HIS A 227 -24.00 -7.69 7.96
CA HIS A 227 -23.27 -7.91 9.20
C HIS A 227 -22.88 -9.40 9.37
N ASP A 228 -23.35 -10.25 8.47
CA ASP A 228 -23.01 -11.67 8.38
C ASP A 228 -23.12 -12.19 6.92
N ARG A 229 -22.74 -13.44 6.69
CA ARG A 229 -22.79 -14.07 5.36
C ARG A 229 -24.18 -14.13 4.74
N ARG A 230 -25.18 -14.33 5.56
CA ARG A 230 -26.57 -14.37 5.08
C ARG A 230 -27.00 -12.98 4.59
N GLU A 231 -26.65 -11.96 5.35
CA GLU A 231 -26.94 -10.57 4.98
C GLU A 231 -26.09 -10.11 3.79
N GLU A 232 -24.83 -10.54 3.68
CA GLU A 232 -23.98 -10.30 2.50
C GLU A 232 -24.62 -10.85 1.22
N LYS A 233 -25.12 -12.10 1.28
CA LYS A 233 -25.87 -12.66 0.16
C LYS A 233 -27.15 -11.87 -0.14
N GLN A 234 -27.89 -11.45 0.88
CA GLN A 234 -29.09 -10.63 0.70
C GLN A 234 -28.77 -9.25 0.12
N ALA A 235 -27.69 -8.61 0.55
CA ALA A 235 -27.23 -7.35 0.00
C ALA A 235 -26.85 -7.47 -1.48
N LEU A 236 -26.16 -8.56 -1.86
CA LEU A 236 -25.87 -8.87 -3.26
C LEU A 236 -27.16 -9.00 -4.09
N VAL A 237 -28.11 -9.79 -3.62
CA VAL A 237 -29.41 -9.98 -4.31
C VAL A 237 -30.14 -8.64 -4.45
N SER A 238 -30.20 -7.87 -3.34
CA SER A 238 -30.86 -6.56 -3.34
C SER A 238 -30.19 -5.56 -4.30
N PHE A 239 -28.86 -5.58 -4.39
CA PHE A 239 -28.12 -4.78 -5.36
C PHE A 239 -28.47 -5.19 -6.81
N VAL A 240 -28.43 -6.48 -7.12
CA VAL A 240 -28.74 -7.00 -8.47
C VAL A 240 -30.19 -6.68 -8.85
N ASP A 241 -31.14 -6.89 -7.93
CA ASP A 241 -32.55 -6.56 -8.16
C ASP A 241 -32.75 -5.06 -8.40
N HIS A 242 -32.05 -4.23 -7.64
CA HIS A 242 -32.08 -2.78 -7.82
C HIS A 242 -31.53 -2.35 -9.19
N VAL A 243 -30.38 -2.90 -9.61
CA VAL A 243 -29.81 -2.63 -10.95
C VAL A 243 -30.78 -3.08 -12.04
N ASN A 244 -31.39 -4.26 -11.92
CA ASN A 244 -32.36 -4.77 -12.90
C ASN A 244 -33.63 -3.89 -12.98
N ALA A 245 -34.14 -3.44 -11.85
CA ALA A 245 -35.29 -2.54 -11.81
C ALA A 245 -34.94 -1.18 -12.47
N ARG A 246 -33.72 -0.70 -12.25
CA ARG A 246 -33.25 0.55 -12.83
C ARG A 246 -33.01 0.41 -14.33
N LEU A 247 -32.47 -0.72 -14.80
CA LEU A 247 -32.33 -1.05 -16.24
C LEU A 247 -33.66 -1.06 -16.99
N ALA A 248 -34.75 -1.43 -16.32
CA ALA A 248 -36.09 -1.37 -16.95
C ALA A 248 -36.53 0.07 -17.28
N THR A 249 -36.03 1.06 -16.54
CA THR A 249 -36.33 2.48 -16.75
C THR A 249 -35.28 3.16 -17.65
N TRP A 250 -34.01 2.80 -17.47
CA TRP A 250 -32.84 3.32 -18.19
C TRP A 250 -32.06 2.17 -18.83
N PRO A 251 -32.43 1.66 -19.99
CA PRO A 251 -31.80 0.52 -20.66
C PRO A 251 -30.33 0.74 -21.02
N ASP A 252 -29.92 2.00 -21.09
CA ASP A 252 -28.58 2.48 -21.40
C ASP A 252 -27.73 2.81 -20.13
N LEU A 253 -28.21 2.46 -18.94
CA LEU A 253 -27.46 2.71 -17.71
C LEU A 253 -26.15 1.91 -17.66
N HIS A 254 -25.16 2.49 -16.99
CA HIS A 254 -23.89 1.85 -16.68
C HIS A 254 -23.67 1.79 -15.17
N VAL A 255 -22.99 0.73 -14.72
CA VAL A 255 -22.47 0.64 -13.35
C VAL A 255 -20.98 0.91 -13.41
N TYR A 256 -20.58 2.06 -12.90
CA TYR A 256 -19.18 2.46 -12.81
C TYR A 256 -18.57 2.02 -11.48
N HIS A 257 -17.35 1.54 -11.53
CA HIS A 257 -16.55 1.18 -10.35
C HIS A 257 -15.09 1.60 -10.58
N TYR A 258 -14.32 1.69 -9.51
CA TYR A 258 -12.91 2.04 -9.60
C TYR A 258 -12.03 0.81 -9.34
N ALA A 259 -11.14 0.47 -10.29
CA ALA A 259 -10.22 -0.66 -10.22
C ALA A 259 -10.91 -2.06 -10.37
N PRO A 260 -10.14 -3.17 -10.33
CA PRO A 260 -10.65 -4.52 -10.56
C PRO A 260 -11.22 -5.21 -9.31
N TYR A 261 -11.33 -4.52 -8.18
CA TYR A 261 -11.78 -5.13 -6.93
C TYR A 261 -13.23 -5.62 -7.02
N GLU A 262 -14.16 -4.76 -7.45
CA GLU A 262 -15.59 -5.04 -7.51
C GLU A 262 -15.91 -6.23 -8.40
N PRO A 263 -15.41 -6.35 -9.65
CA PRO A 263 -15.62 -7.54 -10.47
C PRO A 263 -15.08 -8.82 -9.82
N SER A 264 -13.98 -8.72 -9.07
CA SER A 264 -13.40 -9.87 -8.36
C SER A 264 -14.23 -10.27 -7.15
N ALA A 265 -14.75 -9.29 -6.41
CA ALA A 265 -15.66 -9.52 -5.28
C ALA A 265 -16.98 -10.14 -5.76
N PHE A 266 -17.60 -9.62 -6.80
CA PHE A 266 -18.81 -10.21 -7.39
C PHE A 266 -18.62 -11.67 -7.81
N LYS A 267 -17.49 -12.01 -8.46
CA LYS A 267 -17.19 -13.41 -8.83
C LYS A 267 -17.03 -14.34 -7.63
N ARG A 268 -16.60 -13.79 -6.49
CA ARG A 268 -16.45 -14.57 -5.25
C ARG A 268 -17.78 -14.75 -4.54
N LEU A 269 -18.67 -13.76 -4.61
CA LEU A 269 -19.97 -13.75 -3.95
C LEU A 269 -21.05 -14.52 -4.73
N ALA A 270 -20.92 -14.64 -6.06
CA ALA A 270 -21.84 -15.39 -6.92
C ALA A 270 -21.62 -16.90 -6.86
#